data_58774b8645120094c83ce1ea3cca7b74
#
_entry.id   58774b8645120094c83ce1ea3cca7b74
#
_cell.length_a   1.000
_cell.length_b   1.000
_cell.length_c   1.000
_cell.angle_alpha   90.00
_cell.angle_beta   90.00
_cell.angle_gamma   90.00
#
_symmetry.space_group_name_H-M   'P 1'
#
loop_
_entity.id
_entity.type
_entity.pdbx_description
1 polymer ?
#
loop_
_entity_poly.entity_id
_entity_poly.type
_entity_poly.pdbx_seq_one_letter_code
_entity_poly.pdbx_strand_id
1 'polypeptide(L)'
;MALSCYNYSVINYNVIKKGRPMAQRDYSLDEKIVTAARDEFSEKGYNGASLRKIAEKAGVTVGAIQTRYKSKDELFVCLLKPLLDKIEDLFQNTKVDYYSGANADFSTGLKASMWHESEAILHLIFEHYEEAVLLLCRSAGSSLERYFDAVVQSKIKESIMFFHAAGVAVIDKKLLGLLISAQFDSCRRIVAECPDRKTAERYMDAMMVYHFGGWAAFFESVN
;
A
#
# COMPACT_ATOMS: atom_id res chain seq x y z
N MET A 1 -26.28 -10.03 -2.39
CA MET A 1 -25.52 -11.05 -3.13
C MET A 1 -24.06 -10.63 -3.09
N ALA A 2 -23.25 -11.30 -2.32
CA ALA A 2 -21.93 -10.87 -1.88
C ALA A 2 -20.95 -10.79 -3.05
N LEU A 3 -20.43 -9.59 -3.34
CA LEU A 3 -19.28 -9.38 -4.21
C LEU A 3 -17.99 -9.63 -3.42
N SER A 4 -17.77 -10.90 -3.11
CA SER A 4 -16.46 -11.43 -2.76
C SER A 4 -15.59 -11.51 -4.02
N CYS A 5 -15.03 -10.41 -4.47
CA CYS A 5 -14.23 -10.39 -5.67
C CYS A 5 -13.00 -9.49 -5.53
N TYR A 6 -12.21 -9.71 -4.54
CA TYR A 6 -10.77 -9.57 -4.67
C TYR A 6 -10.12 -10.52 -3.70
N ASN A 7 -9.96 -11.73 -4.23
CA ASN A 7 -9.07 -12.69 -3.66
C ASN A 7 -7.65 -12.11 -3.79
N TYR A 8 -7.16 -11.44 -2.75
CA TYR A 8 -5.74 -11.15 -2.56
C TYR A 8 -4.93 -12.45 -2.42
N SER A 9 -5.51 -13.57 -2.88
CA SER A 9 -4.89 -14.88 -2.98
C SER A 9 -3.73 -14.93 -3.99
N VAL A 10 -3.38 -13.81 -4.62
CA VAL A 10 -2.14 -13.75 -5.41
C VAL A 10 -0.91 -13.81 -4.50
N ILE A 11 -1.05 -13.42 -3.24
CA ILE A 11 -0.03 -13.67 -2.22
C ILE A 11 -0.63 -14.68 -1.25
N ASN A 12 -0.26 -15.95 -1.41
CA ASN A 12 -0.77 -17.04 -0.60
C ASN A 12 -0.20 -16.98 0.84
N TYR A 13 -0.71 -16.02 1.66
CA TYR A 13 -0.32 -15.84 3.06
C TYR A 13 -0.57 -17.08 3.94
N ASN A 14 -1.39 -18.05 3.47
CA ASN A 14 -1.69 -19.27 4.21
C ASN A 14 -0.54 -20.29 4.27
N VAL A 15 0.54 -20.08 3.53
CA VAL A 15 1.73 -20.95 3.60
C VAL A 15 2.50 -20.79 4.92
N ILE A 16 2.32 -19.66 5.63
CA ILE A 16 3.04 -19.39 6.89
C ILE A 16 2.45 -20.15 8.09
N LYS A 17 1.20 -20.63 8.01
CA LYS A 17 0.48 -21.24 9.17
C LYS A 17 0.67 -22.75 9.39
N LYS A 18 1.39 -23.47 8.54
CA LYS A 18 1.67 -24.90 8.74
C LYS A 18 3.15 -25.17 8.98
N GLY A 19 3.68 -24.66 10.09
CA GLY A 19 4.99 -25.03 10.61
C GLY A 19 4.90 -26.26 11.52
N ARG A 20 5.82 -27.21 11.33
CA ARG A 20 6.08 -28.34 12.26
C ARG A 20 6.33 -27.82 13.69
N PRO A 21 6.06 -28.59 14.74
CA PRO A 21 6.48 -28.25 16.10
C PRO A 21 8.00 -28.18 16.11
N MET A 22 8.53 -26.98 16.21
CA MET A 22 9.97 -26.72 16.29
C MET A 22 10.37 -26.53 17.75
N ALA A 23 11.60 -26.94 18.05
CA ALA A 23 12.32 -26.51 19.24
C ALA A 23 12.12 -24.99 19.44
N GLN A 24 12.00 -24.57 20.69
CA GLN A 24 11.66 -23.21 21.11
C GLN A 24 12.30 -22.15 20.19
N ARG A 25 11.46 -21.45 19.41
CA ARG A 25 11.90 -20.48 18.40
C ARG A 25 12.56 -19.32 19.12
N ASP A 26 13.83 -19.07 18.79
CA ASP A 26 14.56 -17.93 19.34
C ASP A 26 14.10 -16.63 18.62
N TYR A 27 13.16 -15.93 19.24
CA TYR A 27 12.61 -14.68 18.73
C TYR A 27 13.64 -13.55 18.68
N SER A 28 14.69 -13.59 19.53
CA SER A 28 15.76 -12.58 19.50
C SER A 28 16.57 -12.64 18.20
N LEU A 29 16.69 -13.83 17.64
CA LEU A 29 17.36 -14.05 16.36
C LEU A 29 16.52 -13.59 15.18
N ASP A 30 15.19 -13.78 15.26
CA ASP A 30 14.27 -13.29 14.24
C ASP A 30 14.34 -11.74 14.17
N GLU A 31 14.35 -11.06 15.30
CA GLU A 31 14.48 -9.60 15.39
C GLU A 31 15.79 -9.09 14.77
N LYS A 32 16.92 -9.73 15.06
CA LYS A 32 18.22 -9.39 14.45
C LYS A 32 18.20 -9.55 12.92
N ILE A 33 17.61 -10.63 12.43
CA ILE A 33 17.50 -10.89 10.99
C ILE A 33 16.61 -9.83 10.33
N VAL A 34 15.45 -9.51 10.91
CA VAL A 34 14.51 -8.52 10.36
C VAL A 34 15.12 -7.13 10.37
N THR A 35 15.83 -6.73 11.42
CA THR A 35 16.54 -5.45 11.48
C THR A 35 17.62 -5.36 10.40
N ALA A 36 18.49 -6.37 10.29
CA ALA A 36 19.52 -6.41 9.25
C ALA A 36 18.93 -6.44 7.83
N ALA A 37 17.78 -7.11 7.64
CA ALA A 37 17.07 -7.14 6.38
C ALA A 37 16.51 -5.76 6.03
N ARG A 38 15.91 -5.06 6.99
CA ARG A 38 15.43 -3.68 6.81
C ARG A 38 16.54 -2.78 6.32
N ASP A 39 17.69 -2.78 6.99
CA ASP A 39 18.86 -1.96 6.61
C ASP A 39 19.33 -2.27 5.19
N GLU A 40 19.45 -3.56 4.85
CA GLU A 40 19.95 -3.99 3.53
C GLU A 40 18.94 -3.63 2.42
N PHE A 41 17.64 -3.87 2.63
CA PHE A 41 16.62 -3.52 1.66
C PHE A 41 16.46 -2.00 1.51
N SER A 42 16.58 -1.24 2.60
CA SER A 42 16.52 0.22 2.56
C SER A 42 17.71 0.83 1.80
N GLU A 43 18.88 0.22 1.93
CA GLU A 43 20.09 0.70 1.24
C GLU A 43 20.12 0.31 -0.25
N LYS A 44 19.82 -0.94 -0.57
CA LYS A 44 20.06 -1.55 -1.88
C LYS A 44 18.79 -1.80 -2.71
N GLY A 45 17.60 -1.62 -2.12
CA GLY A 45 16.35 -2.11 -2.69
C GLY A 45 16.27 -3.64 -2.70
N TYR A 46 15.11 -4.19 -3.04
CA TYR A 46 14.94 -5.64 -3.09
C TYR A 46 15.93 -6.32 -4.05
N ASN A 47 16.04 -5.83 -5.29
CA ASN A 47 16.91 -6.45 -6.29
C ASN A 47 18.38 -6.46 -5.89
N GLY A 48 18.89 -5.37 -5.34
CA GLY A 48 20.29 -5.22 -4.96
C GLY A 48 20.68 -5.90 -3.64
N ALA A 49 19.71 -6.20 -2.79
CA ALA A 49 19.93 -6.82 -1.49
C ALA A 49 20.26 -8.31 -1.60
N SER A 50 21.08 -8.82 -0.67
CA SER A 50 21.43 -10.24 -0.64
C SER A 50 21.31 -10.86 0.75
N LEU A 51 20.82 -12.13 0.81
CA LEU A 51 20.75 -12.89 2.06
C LEU A 51 22.13 -13.05 2.73
N ARG A 52 23.20 -13.05 1.95
CA ARG A 52 24.58 -13.13 2.50
C ARG A 52 24.92 -11.87 3.29
N LYS A 53 24.59 -10.67 2.75
CA LYS A 53 24.82 -9.41 3.44
C LYS A 53 23.91 -9.25 4.66
N ILE A 54 22.68 -9.69 4.57
CA ILE A 54 21.76 -9.73 5.71
C ILE A 54 22.31 -10.64 6.82
N ALA A 55 22.78 -11.83 6.46
CA ALA A 55 23.38 -12.76 7.42
C ALA A 55 24.63 -12.18 8.11
N GLU A 56 25.50 -11.52 7.33
CA GLU A 56 26.71 -10.83 7.84
C GLU A 56 26.32 -9.74 8.84
N LYS A 57 25.37 -8.85 8.50
CA LYS A 57 24.88 -7.77 9.38
C LYS A 57 24.17 -8.31 10.64
N ALA A 58 23.41 -9.40 10.52
CA ALA A 58 22.73 -10.03 11.65
C ALA A 58 23.62 -10.90 12.54
N GLY A 59 24.86 -11.16 12.14
CA GLY A 59 25.78 -12.06 12.85
C GLY A 59 25.35 -13.53 12.84
N VAL A 60 24.72 -13.98 11.72
CA VAL A 60 24.20 -15.34 11.55
C VAL A 60 24.69 -15.98 10.26
N THR A 61 24.39 -17.25 10.04
CA THR A 61 24.64 -17.92 8.76
C THR A 61 23.44 -17.72 7.80
N VAL A 62 23.69 -17.79 6.50
CA VAL A 62 22.61 -17.80 5.50
C VAL A 62 21.65 -18.96 5.73
N GLY A 63 22.17 -20.14 6.13
CA GLY A 63 21.34 -21.30 6.49
C GLY A 63 20.39 -21.02 7.66
N ALA A 64 20.83 -20.23 8.65
CA ALA A 64 19.96 -19.83 9.76
C ALA A 64 18.81 -18.94 9.29
N ILE A 65 19.05 -18.06 8.31
CA ILE A 65 17.99 -17.27 7.67
C ILE A 65 17.05 -18.20 6.89
N GLN A 66 17.58 -19.08 6.04
CA GLN A 66 16.79 -19.98 5.18
C GLN A 66 15.95 -21.00 5.97
N THR A 67 16.34 -21.32 7.19
CA THR A 67 15.52 -22.15 8.08
C THR A 67 14.26 -21.43 8.55
N ARG A 68 14.28 -20.09 8.62
CA ARG A 68 13.19 -19.24 9.07
C ARG A 68 12.35 -18.69 7.94
N TYR A 69 13.02 -18.29 6.87
CA TYR A 69 12.47 -17.67 5.68
C TYR A 69 12.97 -18.43 4.45
N LYS A 70 12.07 -19.07 3.73
CA LYS A 70 12.41 -19.96 2.59
C LYS A 70 13.14 -19.22 1.46
N SER A 71 12.95 -17.91 1.35
CA SER A 71 13.52 -17.09 0.29
C SER A 71 13.76 -15.65 0.76
N LYS A 72 14.53 -14.88 -0.03
CA LYS A 72 14.65 -13.43 0.13
C LYS A 72 13.29 -12.74 0.04
N ASP A 73 12.42 -13.23 -0.82
CA ASP A 73 11.07 -12.68 -1.01
C ASP A 73 10.19 -12.90 0.23
N GLU A 74 10.21 -14.10 0.83
CA GLU A 74 9.47 -14.36 2.06
C GLU A 74 9.93 -13.47 3.22
N LEU A 75 11.25 -13.23 3.33
CA LEU A 75 11.81 -12.30 4.33
C LEU A 75 11.35 -10.85 4.07
N PHE A 76 11.35 -10.42 2.81
CA PHE A 76 10.88 -9.08 2.41
C PHE A 76 9.39 -8.88 2.69
N VAL A 77 8.55 -9.84 2.30
CA VAL A 77 7.12 -9.84 2.60
C VAL A 77 6.85 -9.84 4.10
N CYS A 78 7.59 -10.66 4.86
CA CYS A 78 7.47 -10.71 6.32
C CYS A 78 7.81 -9.36 6.99
N LEU A 79 8.84 -8.67 6.50
CA LEU A 79 9.21 -7.33 6.96
C LEU A 79 8.08 -6.31 6.72
N LEU A 80 7.40 -6.37 5.58
CA LEU A 80 6.35 -5.44 5.19
C LEU A 80 4.95 -5.85 5.69
N LYS A 81 4.80 -7.05 6.24
CA LYS A 81 3.51 -7.59 6.65
C LYS A 81 2.70 -6.68 7.59
N PRO A 82 3.28 -6.02 8.61
CA PRO A 82 2.51 -5.12 9.47
C PRO A 82 1.87 -3.96 8.71
N LEU A 83 2.57 -3.38 7.73
CA LEU A 83 2.02 -2.35 6.85
C LEU A 83 0.95 -2.92 5.92
N LEU A 84 1.20 -4.07 5.29
CA LEU A 84 0.26 -4.71 4.38
C LEU A 84 -1.07 -5.07 5.07
N ASP A 85 -1.01 -5.59 6.30
CA ASP A 85 -2.19 -5.91 7.11
C ASP A 85 -3.00 -4.64 7.41
N LYS A 86 -2.34 -3.53 7.77
CA LYS A 86 -3.02 -2.24 8.02
C LYS A 86 -3.62 -1.63 6.75
N ILE A 87 -2.96 -1.76 5.61
CA ILE A 87 -3.53 -1.33 4.32
C ILE A 87 -4.81 -2.14 4.01
N GLU A 88 -4.78 -3.45 4.21
CA GLU A 88 -5.96 -4.30 4.01
C GLU A 88 -7.12 -3.90 4.94
N ASP A 89 -6.84 -3.71 6.22
CA ASP A 89 -7.82 -3.27 7.22
C ASP A 89 -8.42 -1.90 6.84
N LEU A 90 -7.59 -0.96 6.40
CA LEU A 90 -8.02 0.35 5.94
C LEU A 90 -9.00 0.23 4.77
N PHE A 91 -8.66 -0.56 3.76
CA PHE A 91 -9.54 -0.74 2.59
C PHE A 91 -10.83 -1.49 2.92
N GLN A 92 -10.83 -2.40 3.88
CA GLN A 92 -12.06 -3.05 4.32
C GLN A 92 -13.00 -2.08 5.06
N ASN A 93 -12.45 -1.22 5.91
CA ASN A 93 -13.21 -0.26 6.70
C ASN A 93 -13.76 0.90 5.86
N THR A 94 -12.98 1.44 4.91
CA THR A 94 -13.43 2.54 4.02
C THR A 94 -14.53 2.13 3.06
N LYS A 95 -14.62 0.86 2.66
CA LYS A 95 -15.75 0.37 1.83
C LYS A 95 -17.10 0.56 2.50
N VAL A 96 -17.19 0.41 3.79
CA VAL A 96 -18.45 0.56 4.54
C VAL A 96 -18.92 2.01 4.55
N ASP A 97 -18.00 2.96 4.72
CA ASP A 97 -18.33 4.40 4.79
C ASP A 97 -18.74 4.98 3.44
N TYR A 98 -18.17 4.48 2.35
CA TYR A 98 -18.52 4.91 0.98
C TYR A 98 -19.99 4.66 0.63
N TYR A 99 -20.58 3.59 1.13
CA TYR A 99 -21.96 3.22 0.87
C TYR A 99 -22.95 3.77 1.91
N SER A 100 -22.50 4.12 3.11
CA SER A 100 -23.36 4.67 4.17
C SER A 100 -23.64 6.16 4.02
N GLY A 101 -22.82 6.91 3.27
CA GLY A 101 -22.99 8.34 2.97
C GLY A 101 -23.95 8.69 1.84
N ALA A 102 -24.66 7.72 1.28
CA ALA A 102 -25.51 7.88 0.07
C ALA A 102 -26.73 8.82 0.21
N ASN A 103 -26.95 9.43 1.37
CA ASN A 103 -28.05 10.36 1.61
C ASN A 103 -27.61 11.86 1.66
N ALA A 104 -26.31 12.15 1.48
CA ALA A 104 -25.82 13.52 1.36
C ALA A 104 -25.81 13.92 -0.12
N ASP A 105 -25.92 15.23 -0.38
CA ASP A 105 -25.62 15.74 -1.72
C ASP A 105 -24.32 15.10 -2.23
N PHE A 106 -24.40 14.51 -3.43
CA PHE A 106 -23.35 13.70 -4.03
C PHE A 106 -21.96 14.34 -3.93
N SER A 107 -21.87 15.62 -4.26
CA SER A 107 -20.62 16.38 -4.26
C SER A 107 -20.04 16.52 -2.85
N THR A 108 -20.86 16.79 -1.87
CA THR A 108 -20.45 16.93 -0.46
C THR A 108 -20.06 15.57 0.15
N GLY A 109 -20.83 14.53 -0.14
CA GLY A 109 -20.53 13.16 0.34
C GLY A 109 -19.26 12.60 -0.29
N LEU A 110 -19.07 12.77 -1.58
CA LEU A 110 -17.84 12.38 -2.27
C LEU A 110 -16.61 13.11 -1.70
N LYS A 111 -16.76 14.41 -1.46
CA LYS A 111 -15.73 15.25 -0.88
C LYS A 111 -15.28 14.74 0.47
N ALA A 112 -16.22 14.53 1.37
CA ALA A 112 -15.93 14.05 2.71
C ALA A 112 -15.26 12.66 2.69
N SER A 113 -15.75 11.76 1.85
CA SER A 113 -15.22 10.41 1.72
C SER A 113 -13.80 10.39 1.17
N MET A 114 -13.54 11.12 0.08
CA MET A 114 -12.18 11.23 -0.50
C MET A 114 -11.19 11.84 0.47
N TRP A 115 -11.61 12.89 1.21
CA TRP A 115 -10.76 13.53 2.20
C TRP A 115 -10.40 12.57 3.33
N HIS A 116 -11.40 11.93 3.92
CA HIS A 116 -11.22 11.00 5.03
C HIS A 116 -10.33 9.80 4.65
N GLU A 117 -10.57 9.21 3.47
CA GLU A 117 -9.74 8.11 2.97
C GLU A 117 -8.30 8.55 2.75
N SER A 118 -8.09 9.71 2.15
CA SER A 118 -6.76 10.23 1.89
C SER A 118 -6.00 10.55 3.17
N GLU A 119 -6.65 11.16 4.16
CA GLU A 119 -6.07 11.43 5.47
C GLU A 119 -5.65 10.12 6.16
N ALA A 120 -6.50 9.09 6.12
CA ALA A 120 -6.20 7.79 6.70
C ALA A 120 -5.01 7.09 6.00
N ILE A 121 -4.94 7.14 4.66
CA ILE A 121 -3.81 6.62 3.89
C ILE A 121 -2.52 7.38 4.24
N LEU A 122 -2.57 8.70 4.32
CA LEU A 122 -1.43 9.53 4.68
C LEU A 122 -0.91 9.22 6.08
N HIS A 123 -1.83 9.13 7.04
CA HIS A 123 -1.48 8.75 8.40
C HIS A 123 -0.76 7.39 8.43
N LEU A 124 -1.30 6.40 7.72
CA LEU A 124 -0.72 5.07 7.63
C LEU A 124 0.68 5.08 6.99
N ILE A 125 0.87 5.82 5.87
CA ILE A 125 2.16 5.97 5.21
C ILE A 125 3.20 6.58 6.17
N PHE A 126 2.82 7.60 6.92
CA PHE A 126 3.75 8.30 7.81
C PHE A 126 3.98 7.58 9.13
N GLU A 127 3.02 6.80 9.61
CA GLU A 127 3.21 5.89 10.75
C GLU A 127 4.24 4.78 10.42
N HIS A 128 4.22 4.30 9.16
CA HIS A 128 5.09 3.23 8.64
C HIS A 128 5.98 3.71 7.48
N TYR A 129 6.60 4.88 7.64
CA TYR A 129 7.27 5.56 6.52
C TYR A 129 8.37 4.73 5.85
N GLU A 130 9.22 4.07 6.63
CA GLU A 130 10.30 3.24 6.10
C GLU A 130 9.77 2.06 5.29
N GLU A 131 8.76 1.36 5.82
CA GLU A 131 8.11 0.25 5.14
C GLU A 131 7.35 0.73 3.89
N ALA A 132 6.72 1.91 3.95
CA ALA A 132 6.05 2.50 2.80
C ALA A 132 7.04 2.85 1.68
N VAL A 133 8.22 3.39 2.01
CA VAL A 133 9.29 3.63 1.03
C VAL A 133 9.77 2.32 0.40
N LEU A 134 9.94 1.27 1.20
CA LEU A 134 10.32 -0.06 0.68
C LEU A 134 9.27 -0.61 -0.28
N LEU A 135 7.99 -0.54 0.09
CA LEU A 135 6.88 -1.06 -0.70
C LEU A 135 6.71 -0.28 -2.01
N LEU A 136 6.67 1.04 -1.93
CA LEU A 136 6.33 1.92 -3.05
C LEU A 136 7.48 2.18 -4.02
N CYS A 137 8.73 2.15 -3.53
CA CYS A 137 9.87 2.66 -4.28
C CYS A 137 11.01 1.65 -4.46
N ARG A 138 11.05 0.57 -3.65
CA ARG A 138 12.20 -0.34 -3.58
C ARG A 138 11.84 -1.83 -3.71
N SER A 139 10.61 -2.14 -4.08
CA SER A 139 10.09 -3.51 -4.19
C SER A 139 10.34 -4.19 -5.54
N ALA A 140 10.96 -3.50 -6.51
CA ALA A 140 11.22 -4.04 -7.85
C ALA A 140 11.93 -5.42 -7.79
N GLY A 141 11.41 -6.40 -8.53
CA GLY A 141 11.87 -7.79 -8.56
C GLY A 141 11.31 -8.69 -7.45
N SER A 142 10.54 -8.15 -6.49
CA SER A 142 9.84 -8.95 -5.47
C SER A 142 8.43 -9.33 -5.93
N SER A 143 7.77 -10.21 -5.17
CA SER A 143 6.35 -10.51 -5.34
C SER A 143 5.44 -9.29 -5.09
N LEU A 144 5.94 -8.25 -4.41
CA LEU A 144 5.23 -7.00 -4.11
C LEU A 144 5.47 -5.90 -5.16
N GLU A 145 6.27 -6.13 -6.19
CA GLU A 145 6.59 -5.13 -7.23
C GLU A 145 5.35 -4.46 -7.81
N ARG A 146 4.28 -5.23 -8.06
CA ARG A 146 3.02 -4.74 -8.64
C ARG A 146 1.91 -4.51 -7.62
N TYR A 147 2.23 -4.52 -6.33
CA TYR A 147 1.23 -4.32 -5.28
C TYR A 147 0.53 -2.97 -5.40
N PHE A 148 1.31 -1.90 -5.60
CA PHE A 148 0.77 -0.56 -5.76
C PHE A 148 -0.14 -0.42 -7.00
N ASP A 149 0.27 -1.00 -8.13
CA ASP A 149 -0.56 -1.01 -9.34
C ASP A 149 -1.89 -1.72 -9.09
N ALA A 150 -1.88 -2.83 -8.35
CA ALA A 150 -3.09 -3.57 -8.01
C ALA A 150 -4.04 -2.74 -7.12
N VAL A 151 -3.51 -1.98 -6.16
CA VAL A 151 -4.27 -1.03 -5.33
C VAL A 151 -4.93 0.04 -6.20
N VAL A 152 -4.18 0.67 -7.10
CA VAL A 152 -4.70 1.68 -8.03
C VAL A 152 -5.83 1.11 -8.91
N GLN A 153 -5.64 -0.10 -9.46
CA GLN A 153 -6.68 -0.76 -10.27
C GLN A 153 -7.94 -1.08 -9.47
N SER A 154 -7.81 -1.44 -8.18
CA SER A 154 -8.97 -1.62 -7.29
C SER A 154 -9.73 -0.31 -7.10
N LYS A 155 -9.02 0.78 -6.84
CA LYS A 155 -9.63 2.11 -6.67
C LYS A 155 -10.35 2.61 -7.92
N ILE A 156 -9.79 2.38 -9.11
CA ILE A 156 -10.46 2.71 -10.37
C ILE A 156 -11.81 1.97 -10.49
N LYS A 157 -11.83 0.67 -10.16
CA LYS A 157 -13.07 -0.12 -10.22
C LYS A 157 -14.09 0.34 -9.19
N GLU A 158 -13.68 0.61 -7.96
CA GLU A 158 -14.54 1.12 -6.90
C GLU A 158 -15.15 2.47 -7.30
N SER A 159 -14.34 3.38 -7.83
CA SER A 159 -14.81 4.69 -8.32
C SER A 159 -15.84 4.55 -9.44
N ILE A 160 -15.63 3.66 -10.42
CA ILE A 160 -16.58 3.40 -11.50
C ILE A 160 -17.91 2.90 -10.93
N MET A 161 -17.87 1.96 -9.98
CA MET A 161 -19.08 1.44 -9.35
C MET A 161 -19.82 2.52 -8.56
N PHE A 162 -19.10 3.36 -7.84
CA PHE A 162 -19.65 4.46 -7.07
C PHE A 162 -20.34 5.50 -7.98
N PHE A 163 -19.70 5.96 -9.04
CA PHE A 163 -20.28 6.92 -9.99
C PHE A 163 -21.51 6.36 -10.67
N HIS A 164 -21.49 5.09 -11.06
CA HIS A 164 -22.66 4.43 -11.62
C HIS A 164 -23.83 4.36 -10.63
N ALA A 165 -23.57 4.03 -9.38
CA ALA A 165 -24.60 3.97 -8.33
C ALA A 165 -25.18 5.35 -8.02
N ALA A 166 -24.37 6.40 -8.11
CA ALA A 166 -24.75 7.79 -7.88
C ALA A 166 -25.48 8.43 -9.09
N GLY A 167 -25.66 7.71 -10.20
CA GLY A 167 -26.33 8.24 -11.41
C GLY A 167 -25.51 9.31 -12.15
N VAL A 168 -24.21 9.44 -11.84
CA VAL A 168 -23.32 10.36 -12.56
C VAL A 168 -23.13 9.85 -13.99
N ALA A 169 -23.27 10.75 -14.96
CA ALA A 169 -23.12 10.44 -16.37
C ALA A 169 -21.79 9.69 -16.64
N VAL A 170 -21.82 8.79 -17.62
CA VAL A 170 -20.73 7.86 -17.92
C VAL A 170 -19.46 8.64 -18.22
N ILE A 171 -18.61 8.80 -17.23
CA ILE A 171 -17.23 9.25 -17.43
C ILE A 171 -16.51 8.18 -18.24
N ASP A 172 -15.75 8.57 -19.25
CA ASP A 172 -14.88 7.64 -19.97
C ASP A 172 -13.98 6.92 -18.97
N LYS A 173 -14.08 5.58 -18.92
CA LYS A 173 -13.35 4.75 -17.95
C LYS A 173 -11.84 4.89 -18.08
N LYS A 174 -11.34 5.14 -19.30
CA LYS A 174 -9.92 5.33 -19.55
C LYS A 174 -9.45 6.66 -18.99
N LEU A 175 -10.23 7.73 -19.20
CA LEU A 175 -9.95 9.05 -18.63
C LEU A 175 -9.97 9.00 -17.10
N LEU A 176 -10.99 8.40 -16.52
CA LEU A 176 -11.08 8.21 -15.05
C LEU A 176 -9.87 7.46 -14.52
N GLY A 177 -9.48 6.36 -15.18
CA GLY A 177 -8.29 5.60 -14.82
C GLY A 177 -7.01 6.43 -14.87
N LEU A 178 -6.84 7.28 -15.89
CA LEU A 178 -5.68 8.17 -16.00
C LEU A 178 -5.64 9.20 -14.86
N LEU A 179 -6.77 9.82 -14.51
CA LEU A 179 -6.86 10.82 -13.46
C LEU A 179 -6.55 10.21 -12.07
N ILE A 180 -7.13 9.05 -11.77
CA ILE A 180 -6.86 8.33 -10.52
C ILE A 180 -5.38 7.89 -10.46
N SER A 181 -4.85 7.32 -11.55
CA SER A 181 -3.45 6.90 -11.59
C SER A 181 -2.50 8.07 -11.38
N ALA A 182 -2.77 9.23 -11.97
CA ALA A 182 -1.96 10.44 -11.79
C ALA A 182 -1.93 10.91 -10.32
N GLN A 183 -3.07 10.85 -9.63
CA GLN A 183 -3.16 11.18 -8.21
C GLN A 183 -2.27 10.24 -7.37
N PHE A 184 -2.42 8.93 -7.56
CA PHE A 184 -1.64 7.94 -6.81
C PHE A 184 -0.15 8.00 -7.15
N ASP A 185 0.21 8.23 -8.41
CA ASP A 185 1.61 8.38 -8.80
C ASP A 185 2.26 9.63 -8.18
N SER A 186 1.51 10.72 -8.06
CA SER A 186 1.96 11.92 -7.34
C SER A 186 2.28 11.61 -5.87
N CYS A 187 1.42 10.84 -5.18
CA CYS A 187 1.67 10.38 -3.81
C CYS A 187 2.96 9.56 -3.72
N ARG A 188 3.12 8.58 -4.60
CA ARG A 188 4.30 7.71 -4.65
C ARG A 188 5.58 8.52 -4.87
N ARG A 189 5.54 9.48 -5.79
CA ARG A 189 6.70 10.35 -6.09
C ARG A 189 7.07 11.24 -4.91
N ILE A 190 6.11 11.79 -4.18
CA ILE A 190 6.38 12.56 -2.97
C ILE A 190 7.12 11.71 -1.94
N VAL A 191 6.63 10.48 -1.68
CA VAL A 191 7.30 9.55 -0.75
C VAL A 191 8.71 9.20 -1.23
N ALA A 192 8.90 9.03 -2.56
CA ALA A 192 10.19 8.64 -3.15
C ALA A 192 11.25 9.76 -3.18
N GLU A 193 10.82 10.99 -3.43
CA GLU A 193 11.69 12.10 -3.83
C GLU A 193 11.90 13.15 -2.73
N CYS A 194 11.03 13.18 -1.70
CA CYS A 194 11.18 14.14 -0.61
C CYS A 194 12.35 13.75 0.32
N PRO A 195 13.15 14.74 0.74
CA PRO A 195 14.36 14.50 1.53
C PRO A 195 14.07 14.04 2.96
N ASP A 196 12.91 14.39 3.49
CA ASP A 196 12.50 14.07 4.85
C ASP A 196 10.97 13.96 4.98
N ARG A 197 10.55 13.30 6.05
CA ARG A 197 9.14 13.06 6.36
C ARG A 197 8.31 14.36 6.43
N LYS A 198 8.80 15.40 7.11
CA LYS A 198 8.07 16.66 7.29
C LYS A 198 7.80 17.37 5.97
N THR A 199 8.77 17.34 5.06
CA THR A 199 8.61 17.88 3.71
C THR A 199 7.62 17.05 2.91
N ALA A 200 7.68 15.71 3.01
CA ALA A 200 6.73 14.82 2.35
C ALA A 200 5.30 15.06 2.83
N GLU A 201 5.05 15.19 4.14
CA GLU A 201 3.74 15.54 4.72
C GLU A 201 3.20 16.85 4.12
N ARG A 202 4.00 17.90 4.15
CA ARG A 202 3.59 19.21 3.62
C ARG A 202 3.26 19.18 2.13
N TYR A 203 4.03 18.40 1.33
CA TYR A 203 3.77 18.27 -0.10
C TYR A 203 2.53 17.44 -0.37
N MET A 204 2.30 16.42 0.45
CA MET A 204 1.11 15.60 0.36
C MET A 204 -0.15 16.40 0.66
N ASP A 205 -0.16 17.24 1.71
CA ASP A 205 -1.27 18.14 2.01
C ASP A 205 -1.57 19.09 0.83
N ALA A 206 -0.54 19.73 0.28
CA ALA A 206 -0.69 20.62 -0.88
C ALA A 206 -1.25 19.88 -2.12
N MET A 207 -0.76 18.67 -2.37
CA MET A 207 -1.21 17.83 -3.47
C MET A 207 -2.66 17.38 -3.28
N MET A 208 -3.07 17.06 -2.05
CA MET A 208 -4.46 16.72 -1.75
C MET A 208 -5.40 17.88 -2.05
N VAL A 209 -5.05 19.11 -1.67
CA VAL A 209 -5.83 20.32 -2.00
C VAL A 209 -5.95 20.49 -3.52
N TYR A 210 -4.86 20.28 -4.26
CA TYR A 210 -4.84 20.38 -5.72
C TYR A 210 -5.73 19.34 -6.40
N HIS A 211 -5.56 18.06 -6.07
CA HIS A 211 -6.37 16.98 -6.66
C HIS A 211 -7.85 17.12 -6.30
N PHE A 212 -8.10 17.53 -5.08
CA PHE A 212 -9.47 17.74 -4.61
C PHE A 212 -10.17 18.88 -5.39
N GLY A 213 -9.49 20.01 -5.55
CA GLY A 213 -9.99 21.12 -6.39
C GLY A 213 -10.21 20.68 -7.83
N GLY A 214 -9.29 19.89 -8.39
CA GLY A 214 -9.40 19.31 -9.72
C GLY A 214 -10.62 18.39 -9.86
N TRP A 215 -10.86 17.50 -8.93
CA TRP A 215 -12.04 16.62 -8.93
C TRP A 215 -13.34 17.39 -8.81
N ALA A 216 -13.42 18.41 -7.93
CA ALA A 216 -14.61 19.25 -7.79
C ALA A 216 -14.96 19.95 -9.12
N ALA A 217 -13.98 20.62 -9.73
CA ALA A 217 -14.16 21.30 -11.02
C ALA A 217 -14.51 20.31 -12.16
N PHE A 218 -13.91 19.12 -12.15
CA PHE A 218 -14.21 18.07 -13.13
C PHE A 218 -15.67 17.62 -13.04
N PHE A 219 -16.19 17.36 -11.84
CA PHE A 219 -17.59 16.96 -11.66
C PHE A 219 -18.58 18.06 -12.02
N GLU A 220 -18.26 19.33 -11.75
CA GLU A 220 -19.07 20.45 -12.20
C GLU A 220 -19.14 20.56 -13.72
N SER A 221 -18.08 20.15 -14.43
CA SER A 221 -18.00 20.24 -15.89
C SER A 221 -18.74 19.12 -16.65
N VAL A 222 -19.02 18.00 -15.98
CA VAL A 222 -19.65 16.82 -16.61
C VAL A 222 -21.12 16.60 -16.21
N ASN A 223 -21.65 17.42 -15.30
CA ASN A 223 -23.05 17.53 -14.92
C ASN A 223 -23.72 18.71 -15.64
#